data_b78e21c0d99acaa0ca92dc6beca990bb
#
_entry.id   b78e21c0d99acaa0ca92dc6beca990bb
#
_cell.length_a   1.000
_cell.length_b   1.000
_cell.length_c   1.000
_cell.angle_alpha   90.00
_cell.angle_beta   90.00
_cell.angle_gamma   90.00
#
_symmetry.space_group_name_H-M   'P 1'
#
loop_
_entity.id
_entity.type
_entity.pdbx_description
1 polymer ?
#
loop_
_entity_poly.entity_id
_entity_poly.type
_entity_poly.pdbx_seq_one_letter_code
_entity_poly.pdbx_strand_id
1 'polypeptide(L)'
;MKQHNFNAIRSSHYPNAPFFYEMCDKYGFMVIDEADIEAHGPFMIYRKEDTDYNRFKRWNEKIADDPVWEEAIVDRVKLMVERDKNRFCIVMWSMGNESAYGCNFGGEKSTGMDKEF
;
A
#
# COMPACT_ATOMS: atom_id res chain seq x y z
N MET A 1 -5.40 -20.66 11.06
CA MET A 1 -6.39 -19.89 10.23
C MET A 1 -7.43 -20.84 9.61
N LYS A 2 -7.05 -21.80 8.79
CA LYS A 2 -8.01 -22.69 8.11
C LYS A 2 -8.97 -23.42 9.08
N GLN A 3 -8.46 -23.92 10.18
CA GLN A 3 -9.26 -24.55 11.24
C GLN A 3 -10.30 -23.61 11.90
N HIS A 4 -10.16 -22.31 11.71
CA HIS A 4 -11.08 -21.28 12.21
C HIS A 4 -11.92 -20.66 11.09
N ASN A 5 -12.05 -21.36 9.96
CA ASN A 5 -12.85 -20.96 8.82
C ASN A 5 -12.43 -19.65 8.12
N PHE A 6 -11.19 -19.21 8.28
CA PHE A 6 -10.64 -18.15 7.45
C PHE A 6 -10.41 -18.68 6.03
N ASN A 7 -10.87 -17.93 5.04
CA ASN A 7 -10.74 -18.28 3.62
C ASN A 7 -10.05 -17.19 2.79
N ALA A 8 -9.83 -16.01 3.37
CA ALA A 8 -9.15 -14.91 2.69
C ALA A 8 -8.13 -14.23 3.61
N ILE A 9 -7.08 -13.68 3.01
CA ILE A 9 -5.99 -13.00 3.70
C ILE A 9 -5.60 -11.77 2.87
N ARG A 10 -5.39 -10.64 3.52
CA ARG A 10 -4.69 -9.49 2.94
C ARG A 10 -3.25 -9.52 3.43
N SER A 11 -2.28 -9.37 2.53
CA SER A 11 -0.85 -9.33 2.87
C SER A 11 -0.44 -7.96 3.40
N SER A 12 -1.13 -7.48 4.41
CA SER A 12 -0.93 -6.15 4.97
C SER A 12 0.42 -6.04 5.70
N HIS A 13 1.28 -5.09 5.43
CA HIS A 13 1.14 -4.04 4.41
C HIS A 13 2.31 -4.11 3.43
N TYR A 14 2.64 -5.31 3.00
CA TYR A 14 3.73 -5.61 2.06
C TYR A 14 3.58 -7.02 1.48
N PRO A 15 4.18 -7.30 0.33
CA PRO A 15 4.20 -8.63 -0.23
C PRO A 15 4.96 -9.61 0.67
N ASN A 16 4.39 -10.78 0.88
CA ASN A 16 5.01 -11.82 1.70
C ASN A 16 6.08 -12.62 0.94
N ALA A 17 6.79 -13.48 1.66
CA ALA A 17 7.74 -14.40 1.05
C ALA A 17 7.02 -15.38 0.10
N PRO A 18 7.65 -15.84 -1.00
CA PRO A 18 7.01 -16.70 -1.99
C PRO A 18 6.36 -17.96 -1.42
N PHE A 19 6.97 -18.58 -0.43
CA PHE A 19 6.42 -19.78 0.21
C PHE A 19 5.05 -19.54 0.87
N PHE A 20 4.75 -18.30 1.31
CA PHE A 20 3.44 -17.96 1.86
C PHE A 20 2.34 -18.15 0.84
N TYR A 21 2.56 -17.69 -0.40
CA TYR A 21 1.60 -17.87 -1.49
C TYR A 21 1.47 -19.34 -1.91
N GLU A 22 2.56 -20.11 -1.87
CA GLU A 22 2.51 -21.55 -2.08
C GLU A 22 1.61 -22.26 -1.06
N MET A 23 1.71 -21.84 0.20
CA MET A 23 0.83 -22.36 1.24
C MET A 23 -0.62 -21.90 1.05
N CYS A 24 -0.85 -20.67 0.60
CA CYS A 24 -2.18 -20.17 0.27
C CYS A 24 -2.79 -20.95 -0.89
N ASP A 25 -2.06 -21.21 -1.96
CA ASP A 25 -2.46 -22.07 -3.07
C ASP A 25 -2.83 -23.47 -2.57
N LYS A 26 -1.95 -24.08 -1.78
CA LYS A 26 -2.13 -25.43 -1.25
C LYS A 26 -3.37 -25.58 -0.37
N TYR A 27 -3.63 -24.58 0.49
CA TYR A 27 -4.73 -24.65 1.45
C TYR A 27 -6.00 -23.95 0.99
N GLY A 28 -6.02 -23.38 -0.21
CA GLY A 28 -7.19 -22.73 -0.79
C GLY A 28 -7.58 -21.45 -0.04
N PHE A 29 -6.62 -20.57 0.23
CA PHE A 29 -6.87 -19.20 0.66
C PHE A 29 -6.96 -18.28 -0.55
N MET A 30 -7.87 -17.32 -0.50
CA MET A 30 -7.86 -16.18 -1.40
C MET A 30 -6.96 -15.08 -0.81
N VAL A 31 -6.13 -14.45 -1.62
CA VAL A 31 -5.18 -13.44 -1.16
C VAL A 31 -5.41 -12.12 -1.89
N ILE A 32 -5.50 -11.05 -1.12
CA ILE A 32 -5.28 -9.70 -1.60
C ILE A 32 -3.80 -9.42 -1.39
N ASP A 33 -3.03 -9.37 -2.48
CA ASP A 33 -1.59 -9.08 -2.40
C ASP A 33 -1.35 -7.58 -2.46
N GLU A 34 -0.59 -7.06 -1.50
CA GLU A 34 -0.45 -5.63 -1.26
C GLU A 34 0.98 -5.17 -1.44
N ALA A 35 1.15 -4.10 -2.22
CA ALA A 35 2.44 -3.43 -2.37
C ALA A 35 2.84 -2.70 -1.08
N ASP A 36 4.15 -2.59 -0.84
CA ASP A 36 4.72 -1.98 0.36
C ASP A 36 4.75 -0.45 0.31
N ILE A 37 3.62 0.16 -0.07
CA ILE A 37 3.47 1.60 -0.15
C ILE A 37 2.66 2.08 1.04
N GLU A 38 3.33 2.80 1.95
CA GLU A 38 2.78 3.26 3.22
C GLU A 38 3.29 4.67 3.56
N ALA A 39 2.41 5.60 3.90
CA ALA A 39 2.78 6.99 4.18
C ALA A 39 3.06 7.30 5.67
N HIS A 40 2.89 6.35 6.59
CA HIS A 40 3.09 6.59 8.02
C HIS A 40 4.52 6.97 8.42
N GLY A 41 5.53 6.45 7.72
CA GLY A 41 6.93 6.79 8.00
C GLY A 41 7.20 8.28 7.91
N PRO A 42 6.92 8.94 6.79
CA PRO A 42 7.00 10.39 6.66
C PRO A 42 6.17 11.15 7.68
N PHE A 43 4.94 10.68 7.98
CA PHE A 43 4.13 11.29 9.03
C PHE A 43 4.85 11.33 10.37
N MET A 44 5.47 10.25 10.79
CA MET A 44 6.19 10.22 12.07
C MET A 44 7.39 11.14 12.11
N ILE A 45 8.07 11.34 10.96
CA ILE A 45 9.18 12.28 10.84
C ILE A 45 8.70 13.73 11.00
N TYR A 46 7.65 14.09 10.27
CA TYR A 46 7.15 15.47 10.23
C TYR A 46 6.19 15.83 11.36
N ARG A 47 5.70 14.86 12.13
CA ARG A 47 4.81 15.07 13.27
C ARG A 47 5.38 16.02 14.33
N LYS A 48 6.69 16.10 14.46
CA LYS A 48 7.36 16.90 15.48
C LYS A 48 7.53 18.38 15.11
N GLU A 49 7.30 18.74 13.86
CA GLU A 49 7.76 20.03 13.34
C GLU A 49 6.67 21.09 13.21
N ASP A 50 5.36 20.76 13.35
CA ASP A 50 4.34 21.73 12.96
C ASP A 50 2.97 21.59 13.65
N THR A 51 2.16 22.65 13.53
CA THR A 51 0.74 22.65 13.90
C THR A 51 -0.07 21.70 13.00
N ASP A 52 -1.20 21.22 13.49
CA ASP A 52 -1.93 20.09 12.89
C ASP A 52 -2.23 20.21 11.38
N TYR A 53 -2.61 21.40 10.92
CA TYR A 53 -2.96 21.63 9.53
C TYR A 53 -1.77 21.51 8.56
N ASN A 54 -0.68 22.19 8.88
CA ASN A 54 0.52 22.19 8.03
C ASN A 54 1.22 20.83 8.01
N ARG A 55 1.06 20.05 9.07
CA ARG A 55 1.59 18.71 9.22
C ARG A 55 1.02 17.76 8.17
N PHE A 56 -0.29 17.74 8.01
CA PHE A 56 -0.98 16.86 7.06
C PHE A 56 -0.71 17.27 5.60
N LYS A 57 -0.64 18.55 5.32
CA LYS A 57 -0.30 19.06 4.00
C LYS A 57 1.11 18.65 3.56
N ARG A 58 2.11 18.87 4.42
CA ARG A 58 3.51 18.50 4.12
C ARG A 58 3.73 16.99 3.97
N TRP A 59 2.95 16.23 4.62
CA TRP A 59 3.04 14.78 4.56
C TRP A 59 2.72 14.23 3.16
N ASN A 60 1.66 14.69 2.55
CA ASN A 60 1.32 14.36 1.18
C ASN A 60 2.32 14.89 0.18
N GLU A 61 2.75 16.13 0.33
CA GLU A 61 3.75 16.77 -0.51
C GLU A 61 5.06 16.00 -0.58
N LYS A 62 5.34 15.12 0.37
CA LYS A 62 6.61 14.39 0.45
C LYS A 62 6.61 13.03 -0.22
N ILE A 63 5.46 12.45 -0.50
CA ILE A 63 5.36 11.17 -1.20
C ILE A 63 4.38 11.28 -2.39
N ALA A 64 3.10 11.55 -2.12
CA ALA A 64 2.08 11.50 -3.15
C ALA A 64 2.21 12.61 -4.20
N ASP A 65 2.65 13.80 -3.80
CA ASP A 65 2.77 14.96 -4.68
C ASP A 65 4.21 15.22 -5.19
N ASP A 66 5.18 14.42 -4.77
CA ASP A 66 6.56 14.56 -5.22
C ASP A 66 6.87 13.57 -6.36
N PRO A 67 7.00 14.05 -7.62
CA PRO A 67 7.21 13.19 -8.78
C PRO A 67 8.49 12.35 -8.71
N VAL A 68 9.42 12.64 -7.81
CA VAL A 68 10.61 11.82 -7.61
C VAL A 68 10.28 10.40 -7.15
N TRP A 69 9.11 10.21 -6.50
CA TRP A 69 8.67 8.90 -6.00
C TRP A 69 7.87 8.08 -7.00
N GLU A 70 7.36 8.70 -8.08
CA GLU A 70 6.48 8.03 -9.05
C GLU A 70 7.11 6.76 -9.61
N GLU A 71 8.33 6.84 -10.12
CA GLU A 71 9.03 5.69 -10.69
C GLU A 71 9.21 4.57 -9.66
N ALA A 72 9.62 4.91 -8.43
CA ALA A 72 9.84 3.95 -7.37
C ALA A 72 8.53 3.25 -6.93
N ILE A 73 7.43 3.98 -6.84
CA ILE A 73 6.12 3.46 -6.48
C ILE A 73 5.60 2.50 -7.57
N VAL A 74 5.67 2.93 -8.83
CA VAL A 74 5.26 2.11 -9.97
C VAL A 74 6.10 0.85 -10.07
N ASP A 75 7.43 0.95 -9.86
CA ASP A 75 8.33 -0.20 -9.88
C ASP A 75 7.98 -1.24 -8.80
N ARG A 76 7.70 -0.78 -7.58
CA ARG A 76 7.24 -1.67 -6.48
C ARG A 76 6.03 -2.49 -6.84
N VAL A 77 5.00 -1.85 -7.38
CA VAL A 77 3.79 -2.54 -7.81
C VAL A 77 4.06 -3.51 -8.96
N LYS A 78 4.82 -3.08 -9.96
CA LYS A 78 5.19 -3.95 -11.09
C LYS A 78 5.96 -5.18 -10.63
N LEU A 79 6.94 -5.03 -9.76
CA LEU A 79 7.73 -6.14 -9.24
C LEU A 79 6.86 -7.14 -8.47
N MET A 80 5.94 -6.67 -7.63
CA MET A 80 4.99 -7.52 -6.93
C MET A 80 4.14 -8.32 -7.91
N VAL A 81 3.51 -7.64 -8.87
CA VAL A 81 2.64 -8.28 -9.86
C VAL A 81 3.41 -9.27 -10.70
N GLU A 82 4.59 -8.90 -11.23
CA GLU A 82 5.41 -9.79 -12.05
C GLU A 82 5.84 -11.04 -11.29
N ARG A 83 6.18 -10.92 -10.02
CA ARG A 83 6.55 -12.06 -9.19
C ARG A 83 5.41 -13.04 -8.96
N ASP A 84 4.21 -12.49 -8.70
CA ASP A 84 3.12 -13.26 -8.10
C ASP A 84 1.91 -13.49 -9.03
N LYS A 85 1.88 -12.92 -10.24
CA LYS A 85 0.75 -13.00 -11.20
C LYS A 85 0.30 -14.42 -11.58
N ASN A 86 1.17 -15.42 -11.38
CA ASN A 86 0.86 -16.81 -11.69
C ASN A 86 0.41 -17.62 -10.45
N ARG A 87 0.19 -16.98 -9.32
CA ARG A 87 -0.32 -17.62 -8.10
C ARG A 87 -1.85 -17.69 -8.13
N PHE A 88 -2.40 -18.90 -8.02
CA PHE A 88 -3.85 -19.13 -8.07
C PHE A 88 -4.60 -18.48 -6.89
N CYS A 89 -3.95 -18.35 -5.75
CA CYS A 89 -4.55 -17.75 -4.56
C CYS A 89 -4.80 -16.26 -4.69
N ILE A 90 -4.07 -15.53 -5.56
CA ILE A 90 -4.20 -14.10 -5.67
C ILE A 90 -5.45 -13.75 -6.47
N VAL A 91 -6.38 -13.05 -5.81
CA VAL A 91 -7.67 -12.64 -6.38
C VAL A 91 -7.79 -11.13 -6.57
N MET A 92 -6.90 -10.35 -5.93
CA MET A 92 -6.89 -8.90 -5.99
C MET A 92 -5.50 -8.36 -5.70
N TRP A 93 -5.16 -7.23 -6.31
CA TRP A 93 -3.97 -6.45 -6.05
C TRP A 93 -4.35 -5.21 -5.23
N SER A 94 -3.59 -4.93 -4.18
CA SER A 94 -3.69 -3.69 -3.42
C SER A 94 -2.47 -2.83 -3.69
N MET A 95 -2.70 -1.56 -4.03
CA MET A 95 -1.63 -0.63 -4.38
C MET A 95 -0.84 -0.14 -3.17
N GLY A 96 -1.37 -0.33 -1.97
CA GLY A 96 -0.73 0.06 -0.72
C GLY A 96 -1.73 0.32 0.39
N ASN A 97 -1.22 0.78 1.54
CA ASN A 97 -2.03 1.09 2.70
C ASN A 97 -1.89 2.56 3.08
N GLU A 98 -3.03 3.25 3.22
CA GLU A 98 -3.10 4.63 3.70
C GLU A 98 -2.08 5.58 3.02
N SER A 99 -1.77 5.33 1.76
CA SER A 99 -0.78 6.07 0.98
C SER A 99 -1.18 7.53 0.77
N ALA A 100 -2.49 7.78 0.79
CA ALA A 100 -3.10 9.10 0.70
C ALA A 100 -3.57 9.64 2.07
N TYR A 101 -3.11 9.08 3.17
CA TYR A 101 -3.50 9.50 4.50
C TYR A 101 -3.16 10.97 4.74
N GLY A 102 -4.16 11.78 5.02
CA GLY A 102 -4.04 13.23 5.17
C GLY A 102 -4.57 14.05 3.99
N CYS A 103 -4.76 13.48 2.80
CA CYS A 103 -5.32 14.18 1.63
C CYS A 103 -6.69 14.79 1.89
N ASN A 104 -7.49 14.14 2.71
CA ASN A 104 -8.86 14.54 3.00
C ASN A 104 -8.99 15.51 4.17
N PHE A 105 -7.93 15.78 4.92
CA PHE A 105 -8.01 16.60 6.14
C PHE A 105 -7.86 18.10 5.90
N GLY A 106 -7.39 18.52 4.73
CA GLY A 106 -7.11 19.93 4.43
C GLY A 106 -8.14 20.65 3.55
N GLY A 107 -9.14 19.98 3.03
CA GLY A 107 -10.14 20.58 2.12
C GLY A 107 -9.57 21.10 0.79
N GLU A 108 -8.27 21.03 0.58
CA GLU A 108 -7.64 21.29 -0.70
C GLU A 108 -7.55 19.99 -1.53
N LYS A 109 -7.81 20.11 -2.81
CA LYS A 109 -7.69 18.99 -3.74
C LYS A 109 -6.25 18.55 -3.75
N SER A 110 -5.99 17.31 -3.37
CA SER A 110 -4.71 16.70 -3.67
C SER A 110 -4.53 16.70 -5.19
N THR A 111 -3.38 17.10 -5.64
CA THR A 111 -3.11 17.31 -7.08
C THR A 111 -2.41 16.14 -7.71
N GLY A 112 -2.19 15.08 -6.93
CA GLY A 112 -1.33 14.01 -7.35
C GLY A 112 -1.99 12.67 -7.66
N MET A 113 -1.30 11.62 -7.32
CA MET A 113 -1.61 10.23 -7.66
C MET A 113 -2.92 9.69 -7.07
N ASP A 114 -3.53 10.39 -6.12
CA ASP A 114 -4.83 10.04 -5.55
C ASP A 114 -6.00 10.13 -6.52
N LYS A 115 -5.80 10.67 -7.71
CA LYS A 115 -6.79 10.65 -8.79
C LYS A 115 -6.70 9.43 -9.70
N GLU A 116 -5.62 8.68 -9.61
CA GLU A 116 -5.35 7.51 -10.46
C GLU A 116 -5.50 6.17 -9.72
N PHE A 117 -5.88 6.23 -8.44
CA PHE A 117 -6.16 5.03 -7.63
C PHE A 117 -7.65 4.78 -7.45
#